data_7d6afb131b07299732c6982240c6ce34
#
_entry.id   7d6afb131b07299732c6982240c6ce34
#
_cell.length_a   1.000
_cell.length_b   1.000
_cell.length_c   1.000
_cell.angle_alpha   90.00
_cell.angle_beta   90.00
_cell.angle_gamma   90.00
#
_symmetry.space_group_name_H-M   'P 1'
#
loop_
_entity.id
_entity.type
_entity.pdbx_description
1 polymer ?
#
loop_
_entity_poly.entity_id
_entity_poly.type
_entity_poly.pdbx_seq_one_letter_code
_entity_poly.pdbx_strand_id
1 'polypeptide(L)'
;MIAPSAQLAAELLSRCPNLQILTTSRTSLNIGGERLWQVPTLGLPEPHQIALTDLLLQHECIRLFFERASAVQPDFRLTLENAPAVVEICTRLDGIPLAIELAAARTTHLPPSSSMATSTAGAPPT
;
A
#
# COMPACT_ATOMS: atom_id res chain seq x y z
N MET A 1 -27.41 5.66 -6.31
CA MET A 1 -27.38 7.12 -6.56
C MET A 1 -26.10 7.47 -7.34
N ILE A 2 -26.26 8.21 -8.41
CA ILE A 2 -25.10 8.63 -9.20
C ILE A 2 -24.47 9.84 -8.54
N ALA A 3 -23.15 9.77 -8.32
CA ALA A 3 -22.44 10.88 -7.72
C ALA A 3 -22.49 12.12 -8.62
N PRO A 4 -22.50 13.33 -8.04
CA PRO A 4 -22.49 14.56 -8.84
C PRO A 4 -21.31 14.62 -9.81
N SER A 5 -20.16 14.05 -9.44
CA SER A 5 -18.99 14.00 -10.31
C SER A 5 -19.24 13.16 -11.55
N ALA A 6 -20.01 12.07 -11.42
CA ALA A 6 -20.35 11.23 -12.56
C ALA A 6 -21.24 11.98 -13.55
N GLN A 7 -22.22 12.75 -13.03
CA GLN A 7 -23.09 13.56 -13.87
C GLN A 7 -22.30 14.63 -14.60
N LEU A 8 -21.39 15.31 -13.89
CA LEU A 8 -20.55 16.33 -14.49
C LEU A 8 -19.66 15.74 -15.59
N ALA A 9 -19.04 14.59 -15.33
CA ALA A 9 -18.20 13.93 -16.31
C ALA A 9 -19.00 13.56 -17.56
N ALA A 10 -20.18 12.98 -17.39
CA ALA A 10 -21.03 12.59 -18.50
C ALA A 10 -21.43 13.81 -19.34
N GLU A 11 -21.78 14.90 -18.68
CA GLU A 11 -22.19 16.11 -19.38
C GLU A 11 -21.03 16.73 -20.15
N LEU A 12 -19.84 16.80 -19.53
CA LEU A 12 -18.67 17.34 -20.20
C LEU A 12 -18.27 16.52 -21.41
N LEU A 13 -18.32 15.19 -21.30
CA LEU A 13 -17.95 14.29 -22.40
C LEU A 13 -18.94 14.41 -23.56
N SER A 14 -20.21 14.65 -23.28
CA SER A 14 -21.22 14.80 -24.31
C SER A 14 -21.06 16.11 -25.08
N ARG A 15 -20.55 17.15 -24.46
CA ARG A 15 -20.41 18.46 -25.06
C ARG A 15 -19.03 18.74 -25.65
N CYS A 16 -18.01 18.03 -25.19
CA CYS A 16 -16.64 18.27 -25.60
C CYS A 16 -16.07 17.01 -26.25
N PRO A 17 -16.11 16.91 -27.59
CA PRO A 17 -15.76 15.64 -28.27
C PRO A 17 -14.29 15.25 -28.15
N ASN A 18 -13.41 16.20 -27.86
CA ASN A 18 -11.98 15.90 -27.74
C ASN A 18 -11.52 15.81 -26.29
N LEU A 19 -12.43 15.85 -25.34
CA LEU A 19 -12.10 15.81 -23.93
C LEU A 19 -11.87 14.36 -23.46
N GLN A 20 -10.84 14.19 -22.65
CA GLN A 20 -10.57 12.94 -21.94
C GLN A 20 -10.56 13.22 -20.46
N ILE A 21 -11.17 12.34 -19.68
CA ILE A 21 -11.24 12.49 -18.24
C ILE A 21 -10.61 11.28 -17.59
N LEU A 22 -9.68 11.51 -16.65
CA LEU A 22 -9.11 10.49 -15.79
C LEU A 22 -9.57 10.77 -14.37
N THR A 23 -10.12 9.75 -13.73
CA THR A 23 -10.62 9.91 -12.37
C THR A 23 -10.34 8.67 -11.57
N THR A 24 -10.29 8.82 -10.25
CA THR A 24 -10.16 7.72 -9.31
C THR A 24 -11.45 7.62 -8.49
N SER A 25 -11.86 6.38 -8.22
CA SER A 25 -13.09 6.15 -7.48
C SER A 25 -13.07 4.73 -6.93
N ARG A 26 -13.80 4.51 -5.85
CA ARG A 26 -13.96 3.16 -5.29
C ARG A 26 -14.98 2.34 -6.06
N THR A 27 -15.82 3.00 -6.83
CA THR A 27 -16.85 2.34 -7.62
C THR A 27 -16.86 2.91 -9.03
N SER A 28 -17.45 2.16 -9.96
CA SER A 28 -17.60 2.66 -11.31
C SER A 28 -18.56 3.84 -11.32
N LEU A 29 -18.37 4.75 -12.27
CA LEU A 29 -19.26 5.90 -12.44
C LEU A 29 -20.51 5.54 -13.22
N ASN A 30 -20.50 4.42 -13.94
CA ASN A 30 -21.62 3.93 -14.74
C ASN A 30 -22.07 4.94 -15.81
N ILE A 31 -21.10 5.55 -16.47
CA ILE A 31 -21.38 6.48 -17.57
C ILE A 31 -20.89 5.87 -18.88
N GLY A 32 -21.49 6.33 -19.98
CA GLY A 32 -21.15 5.83 -21.30
C GLY A 32 -19.70 6.11 -21.66
N GLY A 33 -19.04 5.13 -22.25
CA GLY A 33 -17.64 5.29 -22.65
C GLY A 33 -16.63 5.10 -21.55
N GLU A 34 -17.07 4.79 -20.35
CA GLU A 34 -16.19 4.56 -19.21
C GLU A 34 -15.34 3.32 -19.43
N ARG A 35 -14.05 3.44 -19.11
CA ARG A 35 -13.15 2.30 -19.07
C ARG A 35 -12.61 2.19 -17.65
N LEU A 36 -12.80 1.02 -17.07
CA LEU A 36 -12.36 0.76 -15.70
C LEU A 36 -10.98 0.11 -15.72
N TRP A 37 -10.12 0.62 -14.87
CA TRP A 37 -8.83 0.01 -14.63
C TRP A 37 -8.66 -0.15 -13.13
N GLN A 38 -8.54 -1.39 -12.70
CA GLN A 38 -8.40 -1.68 -11.29
C GLN A 38 -6.93 -1.56 -10.90
N VAL A 39 -6.66 -0.66 -9.96
CA VAL A 39 -5.30 -0.47 -9.46
C VAL A 39 -4.94 -1.65 -8.58
N PRO A 40 -3.90 -2.42 -8.93
CA PRO A 40 -3.50 -3.53 -8.09
C PRO A 40 -2.79 -3.06 -6.83
N THR A 41 -2.75 -3.92 -5.83
CA THR A 41 -1.91 -3.69 -4.66
C THR A 41 -0.44 -3.95 -5.02
N LEU A 42 0.46 -3.57 -4.12
CA LEU A 42 1.88 -3.77 -4.35
C LEU A 42 2.25 -5.25 -4.24
N GLY A 43 3.25 -5.67 -5.02
CA GLY A 43 3.70 -7.05 -5.01
C GLY A 43 4.30 -7.48 -3.68
N LEU A 44 3.94 -8.67 -3.24
CA LEU A 44 4.43 -9.27 -2.01
C LEU A 44 5.43 -10.36 -2.32
N PRO A 45 6.47 -10.55 -1.45
CA PRO A 45 7.42 -11.63 -1.66
C PRO A 45 6.82 -12.98 -1.31
N GLU A 46 7.35 -14.02 -1.92
CA GLU A 46 7.02 -15.39 -1.55
C GLU A 46 7.67 -15.72 -0.20
N PRO A 47 7.04 -16.57 0.62
CA PRO A 47 7.60 -16.89 1.93
C PRO A 47 9.04 -17.43 1.89
N HIS A 48 9.40 -18.15 0.84
CA HIS A 48 10.73 -18.74 0.73
C HIS A 48 11.82 -17.73 0.37
N GLN A 49 11.45 -16.50 0.00
CA GLN A 49 12.40 -15.46 -0.40
C GLN A 49 12.91 -14.64 0.78
N ILE A 50 12.41 -14.90 1.98
CA ILE A 50 12.71 -14.06 3.15
C ILE A 50 14.20 -14.05 3.51
N ALA A 51 14.92 -15.10 3.15
CA ALA A 51 16.32 -15.24 3.54
C ALA A 51 17.27 -14.28 2.83
N LEU A 52 16.85 -13.65 1.74
CA LEU A 52 17.72 -12.80 0.92
C LEU A 52 17.24 -11.38 0.94
N THR A 53 17.81 -10.57 1.84
CA THR A 53 17.33 -9.20 2.03
C THR A 53 17.46 -8.33 0.79
N ASP A 54 18.51 -8.52 -0.01
CA ASP A 54 18.69 -7.74 -1.23
C ASP A 54 17.59 -8.02 -2.24
N LEU A 55 17.14 -9.27 -2.32
CA LEU A 55 16.05 -9.63 -3.20
C LEU A 55 14.71 -9.13 -2.68
N LEU A 56 14.56 -9.03 -1.36
CA LEU A 56 13.31 -8.50 -0.80
C LEU A 56 13.07 -7.05 -1.21
N LEU A 57 14.13 -6.26 -1.31
CA LEU A 57 14.00 -4.87 -1.72
C LEU A 57 13.52 -4.70 -3.16
N GLN A 58 13.52 -5.76 -3.96
CA GLN A 58 12.96 -5.72 -5.30
C GLN A 58 11.44 -5.76 -5.28
N HIS A 59 10.82 -6.18 -4.18
CA HIS A 59 9.38 -6.19 -4.06
C HIS A 59 8.89 -4.81 -3.66
N GLU A 60 7.89 -4.32 -4.36
CA GLU A 60 7.43 -2.95 -4.20
C GLU A 60 6.97 -2.63 -2.78
N CYS A 61 6.27 -3.58 -2.14
CA CYS A 61 5.77 -3.35 -0.78
C CYS A 61 6.91 -3.22 0.22
N ILE A 62 7.94 -4.07 0.12
CA ILE A 62 9.09 -4.02 1.02
C ILE A 62 9.89 -2.75 0.79
N ARG A 63 10.05 -2.38 -0.46
CA ARG A 63 10.77 -1.17 -0.84
C ARG A 63 10.07 0.07 -0.30
N LEU A 64 8.76 0.13 -0.41
CA LEU A 64 8.00 1.25 0.14
C LEU A 64 8.15 1.32 1.65
N PHE A 65 8.04 0.19 2.34
CA PHE A 65 8.23 0.15 3.80
C PHE A 65 9.61 0.66 4.17
N PHE A 66 10.65 0.16 3.48
CA PHE A 66 12.02 0.57 3.75
C PHE A 66 12.22 2.08 3.53
N GLU A 67 11.72 2.61 2.43
CA GLU A 67 11.87 4.03 2.13
C GLU A 67 11.18 4.90 3.17
N ARG A 68 9.99 4.53 3.58
CA ARG A 68 9.24 5.32 4.57
C ARG A 68 9.83 5.18 5.96
N ALA A 69 10.26 3.98 6.33
CA ALA A 69 10.93 3.77 7.61
C ALA A 69 12.23 4.55 7.69
N SER A 70 13.02 4.55 6.62
CA SER A 70 14.27 5.28 6.56
C SER A 70 14.07 6.79 6.62
N ALA A 71 12.95 7.27 6.12
CA ALA A 71 12.65 8.70 6.15
C ALA A 71 12.44 9.21 7.59
N VAL A 72 11.83 8.38 8.45
CA VAL A 72 11.60 8.76 9.85
C VAL A 72 12.68 8.26 10.79
N GLN A 73 13.43 7.24 10.37
CA GLN A 73 14.52 6.68 11.15
C GLN A 73 15.69 6.41 10.20
N PRO A 74 16.61 7.38 10.03
CA PRO A 74 17.69 7.24 9.04
C PRO A 74 18.59 6.02 9.27
N ASP A 75 18.65 5.50 10.49
CA ASP A 75 19.46 4.33 10.81
C ASP A 75 18.78 3.02 10.46
N PHE A 76 17.54 3.08 9.99
CA PHE A 76 16.81 1.85 9.69
C PHE A 76 17.49 1.09 8.56
N ARG A 77 17.67 -0.20 8.76
CA ARG A 77 18.25 -1.11 7.77
C ARG A 77 17.44 -2.40 7.76
N LEU A 78 17.26 -2.94 6.57
CA LEU A 78 16.63 -4.24 6.43
C LEU A 78 17.70 -5.31 6.67
N THR A 79 17.51 -6.11 7.71
CA THR A 79 18.46 -7.14 8.12
C THR A 79 17.76 -8.50 8.14
N LEU A 80 18.55 -9.57 8.30
CA LEU A 80 17.98 -10.91 8.43
C LEU A 80 17.12 -11.05 9.69
N GLU A 81 17.38 -10.21 10.71
CA GLU A 81 16.60 -10.25 11.93
C GLU A 81 15.22 -9.62 11.76
N ASN A 82 15.14 -8.48 11.08
CA ASN A 82 13.88 -7.77 10.96
C ASN A 82 13.14 -8.05 9.66
N ALA A 83 13.78 -8.66 8.67
CA ALA A 83 13.15 -8.93 7.39
C ALA A 83 11.86 -9.75 7.52
N PRO A 84 11.81 -10.83 8.31
CA PRO A 84 10.57 -11.59 8.47
C PRO A 84 9.43 -10.73 9.02
N ALA A 85 9.74 -9.84 9.97
CA ALA A 85 8.73 -8.97 10.54
C ALA A 85 8.20 -7.98 9.51
N VAL A 86 9.08 -7.40 8.71
CA VAL A 86 8.68 -6.46 7.66
C VAL A 86 7.80 -7.16 6.63
N VAL A 87 8.20 -8.35 6.19
CA VAL A 87 7.43 -9.14 5.23
C VAL A 87 6.05 -9.46 5.80
N GLU A 88 5.99 -9.85 7.07
CA GLU A 88 4.71 -10.18 7.68
C GLU A 88 3.82 -8.94 7.82
N ILE A 89 4.38 -7.80 8.16
CA ILE A 89 3.61 -6.56 8.21
C ILE A 89 3.02 -6.26 6.84
N CYS A 90 3.83 -6.30 5.80
CA CYS A 90 3.35 -6.04 4.44
C CYS A 90 2.28 -7.04 4.01
N THR A 91 2.45 -8.30 4.37
CA THR A 91 1.49 -9.36 4.04
C THR A 91 0.17 -9.13 4.74
N ARG A 92 0.20 -8.80 6.03
CA ARG A 92 -1.02 -8.54 6.79
C ARG A 92 -1.76 -7.31 6.28
N LEU A 93 -1.05 -6.37 5.68
CA LEU A 93 -1.64 -5.18 5.11
C LEU A 93 -2.01 -5.34 3.63
N ASP A 94 -1.88 -6.56 3.10
CA ASP A 94 -2.28 -6.93 1.74
C ASP A 94 -1.63 -6.08 0.65
N GLY A 95 -0.45 -5.53 0.92
CA GLY A 95 0.25 -4.70 -0.06
C GLY A 95 -0.43 -3.37 -0.34
N ILE A 96 -1.28 -2.90 0.57
CA ILE A 96 -1.98 -1.62 0.40
C ILE A 96 -1.02 -0.48 0.74
N PRO A 97 -0.69 0.40 -0.24
CA PRO A 97 0.37 1.39 -0.04
C PRO A 97 0.19 2.28 1.18
N LEU A 98 -0.99 2.88 1.36
CA LEU A 98 -1.20 3.78 2.49
C LEU A 98 -1.02 3.07 3.83
N ALA A 99 -1.51 1.84 3.94
CA ALA A 99 -1.36 1.07 5.17
C ALA A 99 0.12 0.79 5.48
N ILE A 100 0.90 0.47 4.44
CA ILE A 100 2.33 0.24 4.58
C ILE A 100 3.05 1.52 5.02
N GLU A 101 2.70 2.65 4.43
CA GLU A 101 3.30 3.93 4.82
C GLU A 101 3.01 4.26 6.28
N LEU A 102 1.78 4.05 6.73
CA LEU A 102 1.39 4.31 8.11
C LEU A 102 2.13 3.38 9.08
N ALA A 103 2.29 2.11 8.72
CA ALA A 103 3.02 1.18 9.56
C ALA A 103 4.50 1.54 9.64
N ALA A 104 5.11 1.90 8.50
CA ALA A 104 6.52 2.27 8.46
C ALA A 104 6.80 3.53 9.27
N ALA A 105 5.87 4.47 9.29
CA ALA A 105 6.06 5.71 10.05
C ALA A 105 6.15 5.47 11.55
N ARG A 106 5.71 4.33 12.03
CA ARG A 106 5.77 3.99 13.46
C ARG A 106 7.11 3.40 13.89
N THR A 107 8.01 3.16 12.96
CA THR A 107 9.30 2.55 13.29
C THR A 107 10.17 3.46 14.16
N THR A 108 9.89 4.76 14.20
CA THR A 108 10.59 5.66 15.11
C THR A 108 10.33 5.31 16.57
N HIS A 109 9.16 4.75 16.85
CA HIS A 109 8.76 4.41 18.22
C HIS A 109 8.85 2.92 18.48
N LEU A 110 8.68 2.12 17.43
CA LEU A 110 8.65 0.67 17.53
C LEU A 110 9.45 0.11 16.36
N PRO A 111 10.62 -0.51 16.60
CA PRO A 111 11.34 -1.18 15.51
C PRO A 111 10.46 -2.29 14.93
N PRO A 112 10.72 -2.73 13.70
CA PRO A 112 9.85 -3.70 13.04
C PRO A 112 9.57 -4.96 13.86
N SER A 113 10.60 -5.46 14.54
CA SER A 113 10.41 -6.65 15.39
C SER A 113 9.49 -6.34 16.57
N SER A 114 9.65 -5.17 17.15
CA SER A 114 8.79 -4.76 18.27
C SER A 114 7.37 -4.49 17.81
N SER A 115 7.20 -3.93 16.63
CA SER A 115 5.87 -3.73 16.07
C SER A 115 5.14 -5.04 15.93
N MET A 116 5.86 -6.06 15.50
CA MET A 116 5.32 -7.38 15.36
C MET A 116 4.88 -7.93 16.71
N ALA A 117 5.75 -7.85 17.70
CA ALA A 117 5.45 -8.30 19.05
C ALA A 117 4.27 -7.51 19.64
N THR A 118 4.24 -6.22 19.41
CA THR A 118 3.17 -5.37 19.91
C THR A 118 1.83 -5.76 19.31
N SER A 119 1.82 -6.04 18.02
CA SER A 119 0.61 -6.48 17.34
C SER A 119 0.11 -7.80 17.92
N THR A 120 1.01 -8.71 18.21
CA THR A 120 0.66 -9.99 18.81
C THR A 120 0.17 -9.81 20.24
N ALA A 121 0.87 -8.99 21.00
CA ALA A 121 0.52 -8.76 22.39
C ALA A 121 -0.81 -8.04 22.54
N GLY A 122 -1.16 -7.20 21.60
CA GLY A 122 -2.43 -6.50 21.65
C GLY A 122 -3.64 -7.37 21.38
N ALA A 123 -3.43 -8.51 20.78
CA ALA A 123 -4.52 -9.38 20.42
C ALA A 123 -5.28 -9.94 21.60
N PRO A 124 -4.65 -10.48 22.64
CA PRO A 124 -5.41 -10.99 23.76
C PRO A 124 -5.54 -9.95 24.84
N PRO A 125 -6.64 -9.42 25.02
CA PRO A 125 -6.85 -8.50 26.12
C PRO A 125 -6.82 -9.20 27.45
N THR A 126 -6.72 -10.45 27.47
CA THR A 126 -6.72 -11.20 28.72
C THR A 126 -7.77 -10.71 29.69
#